data_4737900c2a6a0c08dee356eb85b5ad37
#
_entry.id   4737900c2a6a0c08dee356eb85b5ad37
#
_cell.length_a   1.000
_cell.length_b   1.000
_cell.length_c   1.000
_cell.angle_alpha   90.00
_cell.angle_beta   90.00
_cell.angle_gamma   90.00
#
_symmetry.space_group_name_H-M   'P 1'
#
loop_
_entity.id
_entity.type
_entity.pdbx_description
1 polymer ?
#
loop_
_entity_poly.entity_id
_entity_poly.type
_entity_poly.pdbx_seq_one_letter_code
_entity_poly.pdbx_strand_id
1 'polypeptide(L)'
;MDVDKALARTLQLLAEGVQEFVGFDLAAVSLVTDGVLHTVAVVGDDDAIARLLDLRAPVELVERELAPAEVWGDLRFLPAERAGGHLAGHEWVPDIVALDGPDAWDPDDLLCGLLRDDDGQLRGLLSVDLPRNGRRPDVAQRETLQMYVRLAERALVTALERGDLEERVEREHAVAEYRRTIIDVLSHELRGTAAAIANTVEVLRRRTAPDDATRAALDAVDGGADRITSVVDDMAALAKLGRPGVALRVVPTDLGAVARDVIGFHAAAARLRDVSVSLEVRGSPVVAGDPEDLDRMVSNLLSNAVKYSDPGGRVRVSVRPAASSGVVLEVADTGIGIDAADRARVFEEFFRSRAGAVRRRAGAGLGLAIVERIVALHGGSVRVESAPGEGSTFTVELPADVPRSPGGNRNAGS
;
A
#
# COMPACT_ATOMS: atom_id res chain seq x y z
N MET A 1 -14.73 15.56 10.93
CA MET A 1 -14.18 14.27 11.41
C MET A 1 -15.30 13.59 12.17
N ASP A 2 -15.83 12.48 11.64
CA ASP A 2 -16.75 11.66 12.42
C ASP A 2 -15.92 11.06 13.58
N VAL A 3 -16.27 11.40 14.81
CA VAL A 3 -15.53 10.89 15.98
C VAL A 3 -15.69 9.38 15.99
N ASP A 4 -14.57 8.67 15.84
CA ASP A 4 -14.58 7.21 15.90
C ASP A 4 -15.29 6.75 17.19
N LYS A 5 -16.30 5.90 17.04
CA LYS A 5 -17.09 5.37 18.17
C LYS A 5 -16.21 4.76 19.26
N ALA A 6 -15.05 4.23 18.89
CA ALA A 6 -14.09 3.66 19.83
C ALA A 6 -13.39 4.76 20.64
N LEU A 7 -13.00 5.88 20.01
CA LEU A 7 -12.45 7.04 20.69
C LEU A 7 -13.47 7.65 21.65
N ALA A 8 -14.71 7.91 21.20
CA ALA A 8 -15.76 8.46 22.03
C ALA A 8 -16.02 7.61 23.28
N ARG A 9 -16.05 6.27 23.11
CA ARG A 9 -16.21 5.35 24.25
C ARG A 9 -15.01 5.40 25.22
N THR A 10 -13.80 5.51 24.70
CA THR A 10 -12.61 5.62 25.54
C THR A 10 -12.62 6.93 26.34
N LEU A 11 -12.97 8.05 25.70
CA LEU A 11 -13.08 9.35 26.37
C LEU A 11 -14.20 9.36 27.41
N GLN A 12 -15.33 8.69 27.14
CA GLN A 12 -16.42 8.52 28.12
C GLN A 12 -15.94 7.78 29.37
N LEU A 13 -15.20 6.66 29.21
CA LEU A 13 -14.64 5.93 30.35
C LEU A 13 -13.62 6.75 31.15
N LEU A 14 -12.85 7.61 30.47
CA LEU A 14 -11.93 8.53 31.16
C LEU A 14 -12.68 9.61 31.94
N ALA A 15 -13.76 10.17 31.41
CA ALA A 15 -14.62 11.11 32.13
C ALA A 15 -15.27 10.45 33.37
N GLU A 16 -15.76 9.21 33.24
CA GLU A 16 -16.28 8.41 34.36
C GLU A 16 -15.20 8.19 35.42
N GLY A 17 -13.98 7.85 35.02
CA GLY A 17 -12.84 7.69 35.94
C GLY A 17 -12.49 9.00 36.68
N VAL A 18 -12.54 10.14 36.00
CA VAL A 18 -12.36 11.46 36.64
C VAL A 18 -13.43 11.70 37.71
N GLN A 19 -14.68 11.46 37.39
CA GLN A 19 -15.79 11.59 38.35
C GLN A 19 -15.60 10.69 39.56
N GLU A 20 -15.26 9.43 39.35
CA GLU A 20 -15.17 8.43 40.43
C GLU A 20 -13.93 8.63 41.32
N PHE A 21 -12.74 8.91 40.75
CA PHE A 21 -11.46 8.86 41.44
C PHE A 21 -10.84 10.22 41.76
N VAL A 22 -11.21 11.30 41.02
CA VAL A 22 -10.69 12.64 41.28
C VAL A 22 -11.59 13.42 42.22
N GLY A 23 -12.89 13.11 42.23
CA GLY A 23 -13.84 13.71 43.16
C GLY A 23 -14.52 14.95 42.64
N PHE A 24 -14.80 15.01 41.37
CA PHE A 24 -15.69 15.98 40.73
C PHE A 24 -17.00 15.29 40.34
N ASP A 25 -18.13 15.97 40.44
CA ASP A 25 -19.41 15.40 40.03
C ASP A 25 -19.70 15.64 38.54
N LEU A 26 -18.96 16.55 37.92
CA LEU A 26 -18.99 16.80 36.47
C LEU A 26 -17.63 16.61 35.84
N ALA A 27 -17.58 15.88 34.72
CA ALA A 27 -16.44 15.81 33.84
C ALA A 27 -16.90 15.76 32.38
N ALA A 28 -16.27 16.55 31.51
CA ALA A 28 -16.62 16.59 30.11
C ALA A 28 -15.33 16.56 29.25
N VAL A 29 -15.39 15.83 28.14
CA VAL A 29 -14.33 15.85 27.12
C VAL A 29 -14.89 16.43 25.84
N SER A 30 -14.20 17.43 25.34
CA SER A 30 -14.55 18.10 24.09
C SER A 30 -13.41 17.99 23.10
N LEU A 31 -13.72 17.78 21.82
CA LEU A 31 -12.76 17.68 20.73
C LEU A 31 -12.92 18.79 19.72
N VAL A 32 -11.83 19.21 19.09
CA VAL A 32 -11.83 20.23 18.06
C VAL A 32 -12.10 19.60 16.69
N THR A 33 -13.12 20.10 16.01
CA THR A 33 -13.43 19.78 14.61
C THR A 33 -13.70 21.08 13.86
N ASP A 34 -12.99 21.31 12.77
CA ASP A 34 -13.13 22.51 11.93
C ASP A 34 -13.07 23.84 12.70
N GLY A 35 -12.16 23.92 13.68
CA GLY A 35 -11.97 25.10 14.52
C GLY A 35 -13.04 25.32 15.60
N VAL A 36 -13.94 24.35 15.81
CA VAL A 36 -15.00 24.39 16.82
C VAL A 36 -14.81 23.23 17.80
N LEU A 37 -14.92 23.55 19.08
CA LEU A 37 -14.91 22.59 20.17
C LEU A 37 -16.31 21.97 20.31
N HIS A 38 -16.38 20.65 20.28
CA HIS A 38 -17.60 19.85 20.45
C HIS A 38 -17.45 18.91 21.61
N THR A 39 -18.40 18.89 22.52
CA THR A 39 -18.40 17.93 23.60
C THR A 39 -18.81 16.54 23.10
N VAL A 40 -17.97 15.53 23.37
CA VAL A 40 -18.12 14.16 22.89
C VAL A 40 -18.33 13.14 24.01
N ALA A 41 -18.00 13.50 25.24
CA ALA A 41 -18.20 12.66 26.42
C ALA A 41 -18.51 13.56 27.60
N VAL A 42 -19.52 13.19 28.39
CA VAL A 42 -19.96 13.92 29.60
C VAL A 42 -20.39 12.92 30.66
N VAL A 43 -20.00 13.21 31.89
CA VAL A 43 -20.48 12.54 33.08
C VAL A 43 -20.93 13.62 34.08
N GLY A 44 -22.15 13.51 34.57
CA GLY A 44 -22.77 14.48 35.46
C GLY A 44 -24.26 14.16 35.67
N ASP A 45 -25.03 15.12 36.09
CA ASP A 45 -26.50 14.98 36.13
C ASP A 45 -27.14 15.11 34.74
N ASP A 46 -28.38 14.74 34.61
CA ASP A 46 -29.13 14.71 33.35
C ASP A 46 -29.22 16.09 32.67
N ASP A 47 -29.31 17.19 33.43
CA ASP A 47 -29.42 18.57 32.92
C ASP A 47 -28.04 19.00 32.34
N ALA A 48 -26.94 18.77 33.09
CA ALA A 48 -25.58 19.06 32.64
C ALA A 48 -25.23 18.26 31.38
N ILE A 49 -25.55 16.96 31.35
CA ILE A 49 -25.32 16.10 30.20
C ILE A 49 -26.05 16.64 28.99
N ALA A 50 -27.34 16.95 29.09
CA ALA A 50 -28.14 17.43 27.94
C ALA A 50 -27.60 18.75 27.38
N ARG A 51 -27.21 19.70 28.24
CA ARG A 51 -26.72 21.01 27.81
C ARG A 51 -25.33 20.96 27.25
N LEU A 52 -24.41 20.21 27.90
CA LEU A 52 -23.00 20.15 27.48
C LEU A 52 -22.81 19.38 26.15
N LEU A 53 -23.63 18.35 25.88
CA LEU A 53 -23.54 17.63 24.60
C LEU A 53 -23.93 18.50 23.40
N ASP A 54 -24.79 19.47 23.58
CA ASP A 54 -25.20 20.40 22.55
C ASP A 54 -24.25 21.63 22.45
N LEU A 55 -23.32 21.78 23.40
CA LEU A 55 -22.44 22.93 23.47
C LEU A 55 -21.43 22.94 22.34
N ARG A 56 -21.26 24.11 21.74
CA ARG A 56 -20.28 24.36 20.68
C ARG A 56 -19.56 25.68 20.97
N ALA A 57 -18.23 25.67 20.97
CA ALA A 57 -17.45 26.86 21.21
C ALA A 57 -16.33 27.01 20.16
N PRO A 58 -16.19 28.14 19.48
CA PRO A 58 -15.02 28.41 18.65
C PRO A 58 -13.74 28.32 19.47
N VAL A 59 -12.72 27.62 18.95
CA VAL A 59 -11.44 27.41 19.64
C VAL A 59 -10.78 28.74 20.02
N GLU A 60 -10.88 29.74 19.15
CA GLU A 60 -10.33 31.08 19.39
C GLU A 60 -10.91 31.78 20.63
N LEU A 61 -12.21 31.55 20.92
CA LEU A 61 -12.84 32.08 22.12
C LEU A 61 -12.35 31.35 23.37
N VAL A 62 -12.21 30.03 23.29
CA VAL A 62 -11.68 29.21 24.38
C VAL A 62 -10.24 29.58 24.72
N GLU A 63 -9.37 29.73 23.71
CA GLU A 63 -7.99 30.14 23.93
C GLU A 63 -7.89 31.54 24.53
N ARG A 64 -8.76 32.45 24.11
CA ARG A 64 -8.84 33.81 24.66
C ARG A 64 -9.30 33.83 26.12
N GLU A 65 -10.32 33.01 26.44
CA GLU A 65 -10.80 32.88 27.83
C GLU A 65 -9.72 32.30 28.73
N LEU A 66 -9.01 31.28 28.27
CA LEU A 66 -7.96 30.59 29.02
C LEU A 66 -6.62 31.37 29.09
N ALA A 67 -6.48 32.47 28.36
CA ALA A 67 -5.22 33.22 28.34
C ALA A 67 -4.79 33.74 29.74
N PRO A 68 -5.69 34.26 30.64
CA PRO A 68 -5.35 34.66 32.00
C PRO A 68 -5.34 33.51 33.02
N ALA A 69 -5.57 32.26 32.61
CA ALA A 69 -5.66 31.11 33.51
C ALA A 69 -4.30 30.79 34.16
N GLU A 70 -4.36 30.32 35.39
CA GLU A 70 -3.23 29.76 36.10
C GLU A 70 -2.79 28.44 35.47
N VAL A 71 -1.48 28.24 35.34
CA VAL A 71 -0.92 27.03 34.76
C VAL A 71 -0.51 26.06 35.87
N TRP A 72 -1.21 24.95 35.95
CA TRP A 72 -0.90 23.88 36.90
C TRP A 72 -0.45 22.60 36.12
N GLY A 73 0.76 22.64 35.55
CA GLY A 73 1.23 21.61 34.63
C GLY A 73 0.39 21.58 33.34
N ASP A 74 -0.24 20.43 33.05
CA ASP A 74 -1.11 20.26 31.88
C ASP A 74 -2.51 20.87 32.08
N LEU A 75 -2.81 21.36 33.31
CA LEU A 75 -4.09 21.97 33.63
C LEU A 75 -4.05 23.49 33.45
N ARG A 76 -5.24 24.06 33.22
CA ARG A 76 -5.54 25.50 33.25
C ARG A 76 -6.65 25.73 34.24
N PHE A 77 -6.39 26.56 35.23
CA PHE A 77 -7.35 27.00 36.21
C PHE A 77 -7.64 28.50 36.03
N LEU A 78 -8.87 28.82 35.70
CA LEU A 78 -9.33 30.21 35.58
C LEU A 78 -10.28 30.50 36.72
N PRO A 79 -9.85 31.27 37.75
CA PRO A 79 -10.76 31.68 38.81
C PRO A 79 -11.79 32.70 38.29
N ALA A 80 -12.99 32.66 38.85
CA ALA A 80 -14.12 33.49 38.47
C ALA A 80 -13.76 34.99 38.34
N GLU A 81 -12.89 35.51 39.24
CA GLU A 81 -12.50 36.90 39.27
C GLU A 81 -11.66 37.33 38.01
N ARG A 82 -11.13 36.35 37.28
CA ARG A 82 -10.33 36.59 36.07
C ARG A 82 -11.03 36.19 34.78
N ALA A 83 -12.23 35.62 34.88
CA ALA A 83 -13.03 35.24 33.72
C ALA A 83 -13.35 36.48 32.85
N GLY A 84 -13.04 36.40 31.56
CA GLY A 84 -13.25 37.48 30.62
C GLY A 84 -14.65 37.52 30.00
N GLY A 85 -15.45 36.48 30.24
CA GLY A 85 -16.77 36.32 29.66
C GLY A 85 -16.77 36.07 28.16
N HIS A 86 -15.63 35.64 27.58
CA HIS A 86 -15.52 35.38 26.14
C HIS A 86 -16.31 34.14 25.72
N LEU A 87 -16.62 33.22 26.66
CA LEU A 87 -17.45 32.04 26.44
C LEU A 87 -18.95 32.27 26.71
N ALA A 88 -19.37 33.51 27.01
CA ALA A 88 -20.77 33.79 27.27
C ALA A 88 -21.70 33.27 26.16
N GLY A 89 -22.63 32.37 26.54
CA GLY A 89 -23.51 31.65 25.61
C GLY A 89 -22.88 30.38 24.97
N HIS A 90 -21.63 30.06 25.29
CA HIS A 90 -20.93 28.86 24.92
C HIS A 90 -20.40 28.08 26.12
N GLU A 91 -21.00 28.30 27.29
CA GLU A 91 -20.64 27.71 28.56
C GLU A 91 -21.89 27.20 29.29
N TRP A 92 -21.67 26.31 30.22
CA TRP A 92 -22.67 25.89 31.20
C TRP A 92 -22.10 26.18 32.57
N VAL A 93 -22.87 26.86 33.39
CA VAL A 93 -22.54 27.23 34.78
C VAL A 93 -23.51 26.53 35.72
N PRO A 94 -22.99 25.80 36.73
CA PRO A 94 -23.84 25.10 37.67
C PRO A 94 -24.62 26.06 38.59
N ASP A 95 -25.88 25.71 38.91
CA ASP A 95 -26.69 26.44 39.90
C ASP A 95 -26.36 25.93 41.32
N ILE A 96 -25.21 26.35 41.83
CA ILE A 96 -24.74 25.99 43.17
C ILE A 96 -24.44 27.24 43.98
N VAL A 97 -24.50 27.12 45.31
CA VAL A 97 -24.06 28.15 46.23
C VAL A 97 -22.64 27.84 46.69
N ALA A 98 -21.72 28.77 46.41
CA ALA A 98 -20.35 28.64 46.84
C ALA A 98 -20.23 28.55 48.36
N LEU A 99 -19.28 27.76 48.87
CA LEU A 99 -18.95 27.74 50.29
C LEU A 99 -18.20 29.01 50.71
N ASP A 100 -18.18 29.31 51.99
CA ASP A 100 -17.33 30.41 52.49
C ASP A 100 -15.87 29.95 52.64
N GLY A 101 -14.96 30.84 52.26
CA GLY A 101 -13.51 30.66 52.45
C GLY A 101 -12.64 30.86 51.20
N PRO A 102 -11.33 31.03 51.37
CA PRO A 102 -10.45 31.40 50.26
C PRO A 102 -10.25 30.27 49.22
N ASP A 103 -10.49 29.02 49.60
CA ASP A 103 -10.38 27.85 48.72
C ASP A 103 -11.74 27.33 48.27
N ALA A 104 -12.82 28.09 48.45
CA ALA A 104 -14.14 27.71 47.98
C ALA A 104 -14.16 27.65 46.44
N TRP A 105 -14.88 26.68 45.89
CA TRP A 105 -15.14 26.60 44.46
C TRP A 105 -16.26 27.62 44.13
N ASP A 106 -15.97 28.47 43.15
CA ASP A 106 -16.98 29.39 42.62
C ASP A 106 -17.66 28.76 41.40
N PRO A 107 -19.00 28.92 41.22
CA PRO A 107 -19.68 28.38 40.02
C PRO A 107 -19.09 28.81 38.69
N ASP A 108 -18.44 29.97 38.64
CA ASP A 108 -17.78 30.51 37.46
C ASP A 108 -16.25 30.14 37.39
N ASP A 109 -15.74 29.35 38.34
CA ASP A 109 -14.37 28.80 38.25
C ASP A 109 -14.30 27.78 37.10
N LEU A 110 -13.29 27.88 36.25
CA LEU A 110 -13.06 26.95 35.14
C LEU A 110 -11.76 26.17 35.37
N LEU A 111 -11.84 24.85 35.36
CA LEU A 111 -10.69 23.95 35.40
C LEU A 111 -10.73 22.99 34.25
N CYS A 112 -9.68 22.99 33.42
CA CYS A 112 -9.57 22.06 32.31
C CYS A 112 -8.12 21.64 32.04
N GLY A 113 -7.96 20.47 31.43
CA GLY A 113 -6.73 20.01 30.82
C GLY A 113 -6.78 20.17 29.29
N LEU A 114 -5.70 20.65 28.72
CA LEU A 114 -5.56 20.85 27.26
C LEU A 114 -5.11 19.54 26.63
N LEU A 115 -5.84 19.03 25.64
CA LEU A 115 -5.44 17.88 24.84
C LEU A 115 -4.77 18.41 23.55
N ARG A 116 -3.47 18.16 23.40
CA ARG A 116 -2.68 18.62 22.27
C ARG A 116 -2.17 17.48 21.45
N ASP A 117 -1.93 17.73 20.15
CA ASP A 117 -1.20 16.79 19.31
C ASP A 117 0.33 16.97 19.47
N ASP A 118 1.10 16.13 18.78
CA ASP A 118 2.57 16.17 18.81
C ASP A 118 3.16 17.47 18.26
N ASP A 119 2.41 18.22 17.44
CA ASP A 119 2.76 19.57 16.94
C ASP A 119 2.37 20.67 17.94
N GLY A 120 1.78 20.32 19.08
CA GLY A 120 1.33 21.23 20.14
C GLY A 120 0.02 21.95 19.85
N GLN A 121 -0.71 21.58 18.78
CA GLN A 121 -1.99 22.18 18.46
C GLN A 121 -3.08 21.68 19.41
N LEU A 122 -3.98 22.57 19.80
CA LEU A 122 -5.14 22.21 20.64
C LEU A 122 -6.12 21.34 19.84
N ARG A 123 -6.33 20.12 20.30
CA ARG A 123 -7.23 19.14 19.71
C ARG A 123 -8.45 18.83 20.57
N GLY A 124 -8.43 19.25 21.83
CA GLY A 124 -9.54 19.04 22.74
C GLY A 124 -9.27 19.58 24.13
N LEU A 125 -10.28 19.42 24.97
CA LEU A 125 -10.24 19.74 26.40
C LEU A 125 -10.84 18.60 27.20
N LEU A 126 -10.31 18.38 28.42
CA LEU A 126 -11.00 17.69 29.49
C LEU A 126 -11.31 18.72 30.57
N SER A 127 -12.56 19.07 30.73
CA SER A 127 -13.03 20.00 31.75
C SER A 127 -13.69 19.27 32.91
N VAL A 128 -13.59 19.85 34.11
CA VAL A 128 -14.21 19.32 35.34
C VAL A 128 -14.86 20.44 36.09
N ASP A 129 -15.94 20.09 36.80
CA ASP A 129 -16.70 21.02 37.65
C ASP A 129 -17.34 20.27 38.83
N LEU A 130 -17.96 21.02 39.74
CA LEU A 130 -18.65 20.50 40.89
C LEU A 130 -17.77 19.60 41.79
N PRO A 131 -16.68 20.11 42.37
CA PRO A 131 -15.89 19.32 43.29
C PRO A 131 -16.75 18.90 44.48
N ARG A 132 -16.75 17.60 44.82
CA ARG A 132 -17.61 17.01 45.85
C ARG A 132 -17.46 17.63 47.25
N ASN A 133 -16.27 18.17 47.51
CA ASN A 133 -15.98 18.86 48.78
C ASN A 133 -16.28 20.36 48.73
N GLY A 134 -16.79 20.89 47.58
CA GLY A 134 -17.06 22.29 47.34
C GLY A 134 -15.84 23.20 47.38
N ARG A 135 -14.62 22.65 47.23
CA ARG A 135 -13.35 23.39 47.30
C ARG A 135 -12.51 23.20 46.06
N ARG A 136 -11.64 24.15 45.80
CA ARG A 136 -10.62 24.03 44.74
C ARG A 136 -9.73 22.79 44.99
N PRO A 137 -9.33 22.06 43.92
CA PRO A 137 -8.63 20.79 44.06
C PRO A 137 -7.28 20.95 44.76
N ASP A 138 -6.98 20.03 45.65
CA ASP A 138 -5.67 19.91 46.28
C ASP A 138 -4.61 19.36 45.32
N VAL A 139 -3.36 19.25 45.80
CA VAL A 139 -2.24 18.78 44.98
C VAL A 139 -2.46 17.36 44.46
N ALA A 140 -2.97 16.45 45.28
CA ALA A 140 -3.20 15.06 44.88
C ALA A 140 -4.31 14.92 43.83
N GLN A 141 -5.37 15.70 43.94
CA GLN A 141 -6.45 15.77 42.96
C GLN A 141 -5.93 16.34 41.62
N ARG A 142 -5.09 17.38 41.66
CA ARG A 142 -4.47 17.95 40.44
C ARG A 142 -3.56 16.95 39.75
N GLU A 143 -2.71 16.23 40.49
CA GLU A 143 -1.81 15.20 39.93
C GLU A 143 -2.63 14.06 39.29
N THR A 144 -3.69 13.62 39.93
CA THR A 144 -4.59 12.59 39.40
C THR A 144 -5.30 13.09 38.15
N LEU A 145 -5.83 14.31 38.14
CA LEU A 145 -6.48 14.90 36.95
C LEU A 145 -5.49 15.03 35.78
N GLN A 146 -4.26 15.47 36.04
CA GLN A 146 -3.22 15.52 35.00
C GLN A 146 -2.94 14.15 34.37
N MET A 147 -2.99 13.06 35.15
CA MET A 147 -2.86 11.71 34.62
C MET A 147 -4.00 11.39 33.64
N TYR A 148 -5.26 11.72 33.98
CA TYR A 148 -6.39 11.53 33.07
C TYR A 148 -6.29 12.39 31.80
N VAL A 149 -5.81 13.63 31.91
CA VAL A 149 -5.56 14.49 30.76
C VAL A 149 -4.56 13.85 29.81
N ARG A 150 -3.43 13.36 30.33
CA ARG A 150 -2.43 12.65 29.51
C ARG A 150 -2.95 11.38 28.87
N LEU A 151 -3.82 10.63 29.57
CA LEU A 151 -4.47 9.44 28.99
C LEU A 151 -5.44 9.81 27.87
N ALA A 152 -6.23 10.87 28.04
CA ALA A 152 -7.14 11.36 27.01
C ALA A 152 -6.39 11.90 25.79
N GLU A 153 -5.32 12.67 26.00
CA GLU A 153 -4.42 13.17 24.97
C GLU A 153 -3.82 12.02 24.16
N ARG A 154 -3.28 11.01 24.84
CA ARG A 154 -2.70 9.85 24.14
C ARG A 154 -3.73 9.03 23.35
N ALA A 155 -4.94 8.85 23.88
CA ALA A 155 -6.03 8.20 23.18
C ALA A 155 -6.41 8.98 21.90
N LEU A 156 -6.47 10.29 22.00
CA LEU A 156 -6.77 11.20 20.88
C LEU A 156 -5.67 11.15 19.81
N VAL A 157 -4.39 11.31 20.18
CA VAL A 157 -3.26 11.26 19.24
C VAL A 157 -3.24 9.92 18.50
N THR A 158 -3.38 8.79 19.23
CA THR A 158 -3.43 7.46 18.60
C THR A 158 -4.59 7.32 17.60
N ALA A 159 -5.76 7.88 17.91
CA ALA A 159 -6.91 7.84 16.99
C ALA A 159 -6.68 8.70 15.74
N LEU A 160 -6.05 9.87 15.88
CA LEU A 160 -5.68 10.74 14.74
C LEU A 160 -4.67 10.06 13.81
N GLU A 161 -3.59 9.51 14.36
CA GLU A 161 -2.57 8.77 13.58
C GLU A 161 -3.18 7.58 12.82
N ARG A 162 -4.09 6.85 13.48
CA ARG A 162 -4.78 5.74 12.84
C ARG A 162 -5.68 6.20 11.69
N GLY A 163 -6.44 7.28 11.88
CA GLY A 163 -7.29 7.86 10.83
C GLY A 163 -6.48 8.30 9.61
N ASP A 164 -5.35 8.98 9.82
CA ASP A 164 -4.44 9.39 8.76
C ASP A 164 -3.85 8.19 7.99
N LEU A 165 -3.50 7.12 8.70
CA LEU A 165 -2.97 5.91 8.08
C LEU A 165 -4.04 5.21 7.24
N GLU A 166 -5.26 5.05 7.75
CA GLU A 166 -6.39 4.46 7.03
C GLU A 166 -6.70 5.25 5.74
N GLU A 167 -6.74 6.59 5.81
CA GLU A 167 -6.96 7.44 4.63
C GLU A 167 -5.84 7.34 3.59
N ARG A 168 -4.57 7.24 4.03
CA ARG A 168 -3.43 7.02 3.11
C ARG A 168 -3.54 5.67 2.41
N VAL A 169 -3.85 4.61 3.15
CA VAL A 169 -4.04 3.26 2.59
C VAL A 169 -5.18 3.24 1.57
N GLU A 170 -6.32 3.85 1.89
CA GLU A 170 -7.45 3.95 0.96
C GLU A 170 -7.09 4.72 -0.32
N ARG A 171 -6.35 5.82 -0.17
CA ARG A 171 -5.89 6.65 -1.29
C ARG A 171 -4.91 5.89 -2.19
N GLU A 172 -3.97 5.15 -1.60
CA GLU A 172 -3.04 4.29 -2.33
C GLU A 172 -3.78 3.17 -3.08
N HIS A 173 -4.76 2.54 -2.42
CA HIS A 173 -5.60 1.52 -3.06
C HIS A 173 -6.40 2.09 -4.25
N ALA A 174 -7.02 3.26 -4.08
CA ALA A 174 -7.77 3.90 -5.16
C ALA A 174 -6.89 4.23 -6.38
N VAL A 175 -5.67 4.74 -6.15
CA VAL A 175 -4.70 5.01 -7.23
C VAL A 175 -4.26 3.72 -7.92
N ALA A 176 -4.01 2.65 -7.16
CA ALA A 176 -3.62 1.36 -7.72
C ALA A 176 -4.76 0.75 -8.56
N GLU A 177 -5.99 0.79 -8.10
CA GLU A 177 -7.17 0.33 -8.84
C GLU A 177 -7.41 1.15 -10.13
N TYR A 178 -7.28 2.48 -10.05
CA TYR A 178 -7.40 3.35 -11.22
C TYR A 178 -6.34 3.03 -12.30
N ARG A 179 -5.08 2.87 -11.88
CA ARG A 179 -3.98 2.46 -12.81
C ARG A 179 -4.30 1.14 -13.49
N ARG A 180 -4.82 0.16 -12.76
CA ARG A 180 -5.18 -1.17 -13.31
C ARG A 180 -6.31 -1.06 -14.32
N THR A 181 -7.37 -0.34 -13.99
CA THR A 181 -8.52 -0.14 -14.89
C THR A 181 -8.08 0.49 -16.21
N ILE A 182 -7.20 1.50 -16.16
CA ILE A 182 -6.65 2.11 -17.37
C ILE A 182 -5.86 1.09 -18.18
N ILE A 183 -4.99 0.30 -17.53
CA ILE A 183 -4.18 -0.71 -18.24
C ILE A 183 -5.09 -1.76 -18.88
N ASP A 184 -6.11 -2.25 -18.21
CA ASP A 184 -7.04 -3.23 -18.75
C ASP A 184 -7.82 -2.68 -19.97
N VAL A 185 -8.37 -1.46 -19.88
CA VAL A 185 -9.08 -0.81 -20.98
C VAL A 185 -8.16 -0.53 -22.17
N LEU A 186 -7.01 0.10 -21.93
CA LEU A 186 -6.05 0.40 -22.99
C LEU A 186 -5.50 -0.87 -23.62
N SER A 187 -5.27 -1.93 -22.85
CA SER A 187 -4.82 -3.23 -23.36
C SER A 187 -5.83 -3.84 -24.32
N HIS A 188 -7.12 -3.74 -24.01
CA HIS A 188 -8.18 -4.25 -24.89
C HIS A 188 -8.26 -3.46 -26.20
N GLU A 189 -8.27 -2.14 -26.13
CA GLU A 189 -8.35 -1.25 -27.31
C GLU A 189 -7.11 -1.35 -28.21
N LEU A 190 -5.91 -1.38 -27.61
CA LEU A 190 -4.68 -1.49 -28.38
C LEU A 190 -4.54 -2.86 -29.04
N ARG A 191 -4.96 -3.95 -28.37
CA ARG A 191 -4.97 -5.29 -28.95
C ARG A 191 -5.92 -5.36 -30.14
N GLY A 192 -7.13 -4.78 -30.02
CA GLY A 192 -8.10 -4.69 -31.11
C GLY A 192 -7.54 -3.91 -32.31
N THR A 193 -6.90 -2.77 -32.05
CA THR A 193 -6.29 -1.95 -33.11
C THR A 193 -5.14 -2.68 -33.80
N ALA A 194 -4.25 -3.33 -33.07
CA ALA A 194 -3.13 -4.11 -33.63
C ALA A 194 -3.65 -5.27 -34.49
N ALA A 195 -4.67 -5.99 -34.02
CA ALA A 195 -5.31 -7.06 -34.79
C ALA A 195 -5.96 -6.55 -36.11
N ALA A 196 -6.59 -5.37 -36.08
CA ALA A 196 -7.14 -4.75 -37.29
C ALA A 196 -6.06 -4.38 -38.30
N ILE A 197 -4.90 -3.86 -37.83
CA ILE A 197 -3.74 -3.57 -38.68
C ILE A 197 -3.21 -4.86 -39.31
N ALA A 198 -2.95 -5.91 -38.50
CA ALA A 198 -2.45 -7.20 -39.01
C ALA A 198 -3.40 -7.82 -40.06
N ASN A 199 -4.74 -7.80 -39.80
CA ASN A 199 -5.74 -8.29 -40.75
C ASN A 199 -5.74 -7.47 -42.06
N THR A 200 -5.57 -6.14 -41.96
CA THR A 200 -5.47 -5.29 -43.16
C THR A 200 -4.24 -5.61 -43.98
N VAL A 201 -3.10 -5.81 -43.36
CA VAL A 201 -1.86 -6.24 -44.03
C VAL A 201 -2.04 -7.57 -44.72
N GLU A 202 -2.65 -8.55 -44.06
CA GLU A 202 -2.93 -9.87 -44.65
C GLU A 202 -3.89 -9.79 -45.86
N VAL A 203 -4.93 -8.96 -45.80
CA VAL A 203 -5.84 -8.72 -46.93
C VAL A 203 -5.09 -8.09 -48.11
N LEU A 204 -4.18 -7.13 -47.85
CA LEU A 204 -3.37 -6.52 -48.92
C LEU A 204 -2.43 -7.54 -49.55
N ARG A 205 -1.77 -8.39 -48.76
CA ARG A 205 -0.87 -9.48 -49.27
C ARG A 205 -1.66 -10.43 -50.21
N ARG A 206 -2.89 -10.74 -49.90
CA ARG A 206 -3.73 -11.66 -50.72
C ARG A 206 -4.29 -11.02 -51.99
N ARG A 207 -4.55 -9.71 -51.97
CA ARG A 207 -5.21 -9.00 -53.08
C ARG A 207 -4.22 -8.42 -54.10
N THR A 208 -3.01 -8.16 -53.68
CA THR A 208 -1.96 -7.57 -54.54
C THR A 208 -0.84 -8.56 -54.66
N ALA A 209 -0.17 -8.65 -55.82
CA ALA A 209 1.11 -9.34 -56.00
C ALA A 209 2.21 -8.29 -55.73
N PRO A 210 2.57 -8.02 -54.43
CA PRO A 210 3.44 -6.91 -54.11
C PRO A 210 4.85 -7.14 -54.63
N ASP A 211 5.50 -6.08 -55.13
CA ASP A 211 6.92 -6.06 -55.35
C ASP A 211 7.72 -6.20 -54.06
N ASP A 212 9.01 -6.39 -54.16
CA ASP A 212 9.84 -6.64 -52.96
C ASP A 212 9.86 -5.45 -52.00
N ALA A 213 9.77 -4.21 -52.47
CA ALA A 213 9.71 -3.01 -51.65
C ALA A 213 8.39 -2.93 -50.87
N THR A 214 7.26 -3.19 -51.55
CA THR A 214 5.96 -3.23 -50.93
C THR A 214 5.84 -4.38 -49.94
N ARG A 215 6.42 -5.55 -50.22
CA ARG A 215 6.47 -6.71 -49.33
C ARG A 215 7.23 -6.36 -48.05
N ALA A 216 8.41 -5.76 -48.18
CA ALA A 216 9.20 -5.31 -47.04
C ALA A 216 8.47 -4.26 -46.17
N ALA A 217 7.73 -3.35 -46.79
CA ALA A 217 6.90 -2.39 -46.06
C ALA A 217 5.74 -3.05 -45.28
N LEU A 218 5.05 -4.02 -45.88
CA LEU A 218 3.99 -4.78 -45.22
C LEU A 218 4.53 -5.62 -44.08
N ASP A 219 5.71 -6.23 -44.22
CA ASP A 219 6.39 -6.97 -43.15
C ASP A 219 6.80 -6.06 -42.01
N ALA A 220 7.21 -4.83 -42.27
CA ALA A 220 7.53 -3.85 -41.23
C ALA A 220 6.29 -3.39 -40.44
N VAL A 221 5.15 -3.21 -41.11
CA VAL A 221 3.87 -2.85 -40.47
C VAL A 221 3.34 -3.99 -39.61
N ASP A 222 3.37 -5.22 -40.12
CA ASP A 222 2.95 -6.44 -39.43
C ASP A 222 3.78 -6.66 -38.15
N GLY A 223 5.11 -6.61 -38.29
CA GLY A 223 6.01 -6.66 -37.15
C GLY A 223 5.87 -5.49 -36.16
N GLY A 224 5.28 -4.36 -36.61
CA GLY A 224 4.86 -3.26 -35.73
C GLY A 224 3.63 -3.62 -34.90
N ALA A 225 2.61 -4.20 -35.53
CA ALA A 225 1.39 -4.66 -34.87
C ALA A 225 1.68 -5.77 -33.84
N ASP A 226 2.53 -6.75 -34.20
CA ASP A 226 2.97 -7.80 -33.28
C ASP A 226 3.67 -7.24 -32.05
N ARG A 227 4.52 -6.22 -32.22
CA ARG A 227 5.19 -5.56 -31.10
C ARG A 227 4.21 -4.86 -30.16
N ILE A 228 3.21 -4.17 -30.73
CA ILE A 228 2.17 -3.52 -29.90
C ILE A 228 1.43 -4.59 -29.10
N THR A 229 1.00 -5.68 -29.71
CA THR A 229 0.31 -6.79 -29.04
C THR A 229 1.16 -7.37 -27.91
N SER A 230 2.44 -7.64 -28.16
CA SER A 230 3.36 -8.16 -27.14
C SER A 230 3.51 -7.23 -25.94
N VAL A 231 3.67 -5.92 -26.18
CA VAL A 231 3.78 -4.93 -25.09
C VAL A 231 2.50 -4.86 -24.26
N VAL A 232 1.37 -4.87 -24.94
CA VAL A 232 0.05 -4.84 -24.30
C VAL A 232 -0.18 -6.08 -23.44
N ASP A 233 0.19 -7.25 -23.95
CA ASP A 233 0.05 -8.53 -23.21
C ASP A 233 0.99 -8.58 -21.99
N ASP A 234 2.19 -8.01 -22.10
CA ASP A 234 3.13 -7.86 -20.98
C ASP A 234 2.58 -6.90 -19.92
N MET A 235 2.01 -5.76 -20.31
CA MET A 235 1.39 -4.80 -19.39
C MET A 235 0.18 -5.42 -18.66
N ALA A 236 -0.69 -6.11 -19.39
CA ALA A 236 -1.85 -6.80 -18.82
C ALA A 236 -1.43 -7.88 -17.82
N ALA A 237 -0.35 -8.62 -18.13
CA ALA A 237 0.21 -9.61 -17.21
C ALA A 237 0.73 -8.98 -15.93
N LEU A 238 1.53 -7.91 -16.01
CA LEU A 238 2.04 -7.20 -14.83
C LEU A 238 0.89 -6.65 -13.97
N ALA A 239 -0.13 -6.07 -14.61
CA ALA A 239 -1.32 -5.59 -13.91
C ALA A 239 -2.06 -6.72 -13.17
N LYS A 240 -2.20 -7.91 -13.79
CA LYS A 240 -2.80 -9.10 -13.19
C LYS A 240 -1.95 -9.61 -12.01
N LEU A 241 -0.63 -9.80 -12.22
CA LEU A 241 0.30 -10.32 -11.22
C LEU A 241 0.53 -9.35 -10.05
N GLY A 242 0.28 -8.05 -10.24
CA GLY A 242 0.39 -7.01 -9.22
C GLY A 242 -0.80 -6.91 -8.26
N ARG A 243 -1.88 -7.69 -8.42
CA ARG A 243 -3.07 -7.62 -7.56
C ARG A 243 -2.79 -8.25 -6.18
N PRO A 244 -3.07 -7.57 -5.07
CA PRO A 244 -3.07 -8.20 -3.76
C PRO A 244 -4.09 -9.35 -3.74
N GLY A 245 -3.69 -10.52 -3.22
CA GLY A 245 -4.59 -11.66 -3.08
C GLY A 245 -4.93 -12.39 -4.39
N VAL A 246 -4.12 -12.25 -5.44
CA VAL A 246 -4.27 -13.10 -6.64
C VAL A 246 -4.21 -14.55 -6.23
N ALA A 247 -5.31 -15.26 -6.46
CA ALA A 247 -5.34 -16.71 -6.27
C ALA A 247 -4.57 -17.37 -7.43
N LEU A 248 -3.37 -17.88 -7.13
CA LEU A 248 -2.65 -18.74 -8.06
C LEU A 248 -3.42 -20.04 -8.23
N ARG A 249 -3.55 -20.51 -9.46
CA ARG A 249 -4.01 -21.88 -9.74
C ARG A 249 -2.86 -22.85 -9.48
N VAL A 250 -2.61 -23.14 -8.22
CA VAL A 250 -1.49 -24.00 -7.82
C VAL A 250 -1.82 -25.45 -8.13
N VAL A 251 -1.10 -26.02 -9.09
CA VAL A 251 -1.17 -27.45 -9.43
C VAL A 251 0.26 -28.01 -9.57
N PRO A 252 0.46 -29.33 -9.34
CA PRO A 252 1.74 -29.96 -9.62
C PRO A 252 2.08 -29.82 -11.12
N THR A 253 3.16 -29.12 -11.45
CA THR A 253 3.57 -28.81 -12.82
C THR A 253 4.99 -29.29 -13.08
N ASP A 254 5.18 -30.08 -14.12
CA ASP A 254 6.50 -30.51 -14.58
C ASP A 254 7.15 -29.38 -15.38
N LEU A 255 8.11 -28.69 -14.76
CA LEU A 255 8.82 -27.57 -15.36
C LEU A 255 9.70 -28.01 -16.56
N GLY A 256 10.13 -29.27 -16.60
CA GLY A 256 10.85 -29.82 -17.74
C GLY A 256 9.94 -30.01 -18.97
N ALA A 257 8.67 -30.35 -18.76
CA ALA A 257 7.67 -30.40 -19.84
C ALA A 257 7.36 -28.98 -20.36
N VAL A 258 7.11 -28.03 -19.45
CA VAL A 258 6.90 -26.62 -19.81
C VAL A 258 8.08 -26.08 -20.63
N ALA A 259 9.32 -26.30 -20.20
CA ALA A 259 10.50 -25.85 -20.93
C ALA A 259 10.59 -26.48 -22.34
N ARG A 260 10.21 -27.74 -22.50
CA ARG A 260 10.20 -28.43 -23.80
C ARG A 260 9.19 -27.82 -24.77
N ASP A 261 7.97 -27.54 -24.29
CA ASP A 261 6.90 -26.98 -25.09
C ASP A 261 7.23 -25.54 -25.53
N VAL A 262 7.75 -24.72 -24.60
CA VAL A 262 8.23 -23.35 -24.89
C VAL A 262 9.37 -23.35 -25.91
N ILE A 263 10.34 -24.26 -25.80
CA ILE A 263 11.42 -24.39 -26.79
C ILE A 263 10.86 -24.76 -28.15
N GLY A 264 9.91 -25.68 -28.20
CA GLY A 264 9.20 -26.04 -29.45
C GLY A 264 8.54 -24.83 -30.12
N PHE A 265 7.86 -24.03 -29.33
CA PHE A 265 7.20 -22.79 -29.80
C PHE A 265 8.22 -21.78 -30.38
N HIS A 266 9.33 -21.55 -29.69
CA HIS A 266 10.38 -20.59 -30.11
C HIS A 266 11.35 -21.14 -31.16
N ALA A 267 11.26 -22.40 -31.56
CA ALA A 267 12.24 -23.06 -32.47
C ALA A 267 12.36 -22.38 -33.84
N ALA A 268 11.27 -21.87 -34.41
CA ALA A 268 11.28 -21.15 -35.66
C ALA A 268 12.01 -19.79 -35.56
N ALA A 269 11.73 -19.04 -34.50
CA ALA A 269 12.38 -17.76 -34.24
C ALA A 269 13.89 -17.91 -33.98
N ALA A 270 14.30 -18.94 -33.24
CA ALA A 270 15.68 -19.25 -32.97
C ALA A 270 16.43 -19.61 -34.29
N ARG A 271 15.82 -20.45 -35.15
CA ARG A 271 16.40 -20.80 -36.47
C ARG A 271 16.59 -19.58 -37.40
N LEU A 272 15.57 -18.70 -37.43
CA LEU A 272 15.65 -17.46 -38.24
C LEU A 272 16.81 -16.53 -37.81
N ARG A 273 17.24 -16.67 -36.55
CA ARG A 273 18.35 -15.89 -35.98
C ARG A 273 19.67 -16.63 -35.95
N ASP A 274 19.71 -17.85 -36.50
CA ASP A 274 20.87 -18.76 -36.44
C ASP A 274 21.36 -19.00 -35.02
N VAL A 275 20.42 -19.22 -34.07
CA VAL A 275 20.68 -19.52 -32.65
C VAL A 275 20.28 -20.97 -32.36
N SER A 276 21.21 -21.76 -31.82
CA SER A 276 20.97 -23.12 -31.41
C SER A 276 20.44 -23.17 -29.95
N VAL A 277 19.34 -23.88 -29.74
CA VAL A 277 18.73 -24.05 -28.39
C VAL A 277 18.86 -25.52 -27.98
N SER A 278 19.33 -25.75 -26.76
CA SER A 278 19.43 -27.10 -26.16
C SER A 278 18.70 -27.15 -24.82
N LEU A 279 18.08 -28.32 -24.51
CA LEU A 279 17.40 -28.58 -23.26
C LEU A 279 18.06 -29.76 -22.55
N GLU A 280 18.35 -29.59 -21.27
CA GLU A 280 18.80 -30.62 -20.36
C GLU A 280 17.82 -30.71 -19.17
N VAL A 281 17.15 -31.85 -19.00
CA VAL A 281 16.25 -32.10 -17.87
C VAL A 281 16.82 -33.22 -17.02
N ARG A 282 16.99 -33.00 -15.73
CA ARG A 282 17.46 -34.01 -14.78
C ARG A 282 16.40 -34.28 -13.72
N GLY A 283 16.18 -35.55 -13.42
CA GLY A 283 15.21 -36.01 -12.42
C GLY A 283 13.75 -35.75 -12.84
N SER A 284 12.89 -35.52 -11.87
CA SER A 284 11.47 -35.14 -12.05
C SER A 284 11.22 -33.76 -11.46
N PRO A 285 11.42 -32.68 -12.24
CA PRO A 285 11.38 -31.32 -11.76
C PRO A 285 9.94 -30.79 -11.66
N VAL A 286 9.19 -31.30 -10.68
CA VAL A 286 7.79 -30.90 -10.42
C VAL A 286 7.77 -29.80 -9.34
N VAL A 287 7.05 -28.72 -9.62
CA VAL A 287 6.76 -27.63 -8.69
C VAL A 287 5.25 -27.45 -8.54
N ALA A 288 4.82 -26.99 -7.38
CA ALA A 288 3.46 -26.49 -7.21
C ALA A 288 3.39 -25.07 -7.77
N GLY A 289 2.61 -24.84 -8.84
CA GLY A 289 2.54 -23.53 -9.47
C GLY A 289 1.44 -23.41 -10.50
N ASP A 290 1.22 -22.18 -10.98
CA ASP A 290 0.30 -21.90 -12.09
C ASP A 290 0.99 -22.21 -13.43
N PRO A 291 0.48 -23.17 -14.23
CA PRO A 291 1.12 -23.54 -15.49
C PRO A 291 1.25 -22.39 -16.50
N GLU A 292 0.28 -21.48 -16.55
CA GLU A 292 0.32 -20.33 -17.47
C GLU A 292 1.42 -19.33 -17.08
N ASP A 293 1.58 -19.08 -15.78
CA ASP A 293 2.61 -18.21 -15.27
C ASP A 293 4.01 -18.85 -15.47
N LEU A 294 4.15 -20.14 -15.20
CA LEU A 294 5.41 -20.87 -15.41
C LEU A 294 5.79 -20.92 -16.90
N ASP A 295 4.84 -21.15 -17.81
CA ASP A 295 5.06 -21.06 -19.27
C ASP A 295 5.55 -19.68 -19.67
N ARG A 296 4.88 -18.61 -19.20
CA ARG A 296 5.25 -17.22 -19.46
C ARG A 296 6.64 -16.88 -18.93
N MET A 297 6.98 -17.36 -17.74
CA MET A 297 8.32 -17.17 -17.15
C MET A 297 9.40 -17.77 -18.03
N VAL A 298 9.24 -19.04 -18.44
CA VAL A 298 10.21 -19.72 -19.30
C VAL A 298 10.28 -19.06 -20.68
N SER A 299 9.14 -18.69 -21.25
CA SER A 299 9.04 -18.00 -22.55
C SER A 299 9.78 -16.66 -22.55
N ASN A 300 9.61 -15.84 -21.49
CA ASN A 300 10.32 -14.56 -21.34
C ASN A 300 11.84 -14.75 -21.25
N LEU A 301 12.31 -15.71 -20.47
CA LEU A 301 13.73 -16.00 -20.35
C LEU A 301 14.31 -16.50 -21.69
N LEU A 302 13.65 -17.45 -22.34
CA LEU A 302 14.10 -18.03 -23.61
C LEU A 302 14.07 -17.00 -24.74
N SER A 303 12.99 -16.23 -24.87
CA SER A 303 12.91 -15.21 -25.91
C SER A 303 13.98 -14.13 -25.75
N ASN A 304 14.32 -13.73 -24.52
CA ASN A 304 15.42 -12.83 -24.24
C ASN A 304 16.77 -13.45 -24.63
N ALA A 305 17.03 -14.70 -24.24
CA ALA A 305 18.25 -15.40 -24.58
C ALA A 305 18.46 -15.49 -26.11
N VAL A 306 17.43 -15.89 -26.86
CA VAL A 306 17.47 -15.93 -28.34
C VAL A 306 17.64 -14.53 -28.97
N LYS A 307 16.94 -13.55 -28.43
CA LYS A 307 16.95 -12.16 -28.93
C LYS A 307 18.30 -11.48 -28.73
N TYR A 308 18.98 -11.74 -27.60
CA TYR A 308 20.26 -11.10 -27.28
C TYR A 308 21.48 -11.92 -27.68
N SER A 309 21.32 -13.14 -28.21
CA SER A 309 22.36 -13.89 -28.87
C SER A 309 22.69 -13.33 -30.26
N ASP A 310 23.92 -13.47 -30.67
CA ASP A 310 24.37 -13.18 -32.06
C ASP A 310 24.20 -14.41 -32.95
N PRO A 311 24.20 -14.28 -34.32
CA PRO A 311 24.15 -15.42 -35.22
C PRO A 311 25.27 -16.41 -34.93
N GLY A 312 24.95 -17.72 -34.94
CA GLY A 312 25.85 -18.80 -34.50
C GLY A 312 25.88 -19.01 -32.98
N GLY A 313 25.11 -18.20 -32.22
CA GLY A 313 25.04 -18.29 -30.78
C GLY A 313 24.34 -19.55 -30.26
N ARG A 314 24.50 -19.78 -28.96
CA ARG A 314 23.92 -20.96 -28.27
C ARG A 314 23.14 -20.50 -27.05
N VAL A 315 21.97 -21.15 -26.86
CA VAL A 315 21.17 -21.04 -25.66
C VAL A 315 21.03 -22.42 -25.04
N ARG A 316 21.35 -22.53 -23.76
CA ARG A 316 21.17 -23.74 -22.98
C ARG A 316 20.10 -23.51 -21.93
N VAL A 317 19.07 -24.36 -21.93
CA VAL A 317 18.05 -24.42 -20.88
C VAL A 317 18.33 -25.67 -20.06
N SER A 318 18.47 -25.55 -18.76
CA SER A 318 18.58 -26.69 -17.85
C SER A 318 17.55 -26.64 -16.75
N VAL A 319 16.92 -27.78 -16.47
CA VAL A 319 15.92 -27.93 -15.41
C VAL A 319 16.33 -29.11 -14.53
N ARG A 320 16.50 -28.87 -13.24
CA ARG A 320 16.98 -29.88 -12.31
C ARG A 320 16.39 -29.69 -10.92
N PRO A 321 16.31 -30.72 -10.08
CA PRO A 321 15.98 -30.56 -8.67
C PRO A 321 16.99 -29.62 -7.97
N ALA A 322 16.51 -28.79 -7.04
CA ALA A 322 17.36 -28.00 -6.17
C ALA A 322 18.03 -28.89 -5.11
N ALA A 323 19.13 -28.41 -4.53
CA ALA A 323 19.82 -29.09 -3.43
C ALA A 323 18.96 -29.09 -2.15
N SER A 324 18.15 -28.04 -1.95
CA SER A 324 17.05 -27.97 -0.99
C SER A 324 15.77 -28.55 -1.61
N SER A 325 14.63 -28.48 -1.05
CA SER A 325 13.39 -28.91 -1.71
C SER A 325 13.00 -27.90 -2.80
N GLY A 326 12.79 -28.35 -4.04
CA GLY A 326 12.35 -27.51 -5.17
C GLY A 326 13.02 -27.80 -6.49
N VAL A 327 12.95 -26.85 -7.44
CA VAL A 327 13.47 -26.95 -8.81
C VAL A 327 14.29 -25.72 -9.17
N VAL A 328 15.38 -25.92 -9.86
CA VAL A 328 16.23 -24.89 -10.50
C VAL A 328 16.02 -24.94 -12.00
N LEU A 329 15.62 -23.81 -12.57
CA LEU A 329 15.65 -23.53 -14.01
C LEU A 329 16.82 -22.59 -14.29
N GLU A 330 17.66 -22.94 -15.26
CA GLU A 330 18.77 -22.11 -15.71
C GLU A 330 18.66 -21.91 -17.22
N VAL A 331 18.73 -20.64 -17.66
CA VAL A 331 18.78 -20.26 -19.07
C VAL A 331 20.05 -19.48 -19.30
N ALA A 332 20.99 -20.10 -20.03
CA ALA A 332 22.32 -19.53 -20.36
C ALA A 332 22.42 -19.24 -21.85
N ASP A 333 22.86 -18.04 -22.21
CA ASP A 333 23.09 -17.61 -23.57
C ASP A 333 24.58 -17.19 -23.80
N THR A 334 25.01 -17.22 -25.04
CA THR A 334 26.34 -16.73 -25.49
C THR A 334 26.21 -15.38 -26.17
N GLY A 335 25.32 -14.53 -25.74
CA GLY A 335 24.99 -13.25 -26.34
C GLY A 335 25.89 -12.09 -25.90
N ILE A 336 25.36 -10.88 -26.07
CA ILE A 336 26.09 -9.62 -25.81
C ILE A 336 26.45 -9.39 -24.33
N GLY A 337 25.83 -10.12 -23.41
CA GLY A 337 26.00 -9.94 -21.97
C GLY A 337 25.41 -8.62 -21.43
N ILE A 338 25.53 -8.44 -20.11
CA ILE A 338 24.97 -7.32 -19.35
C ILE A 338 26.08 -6.66 -18.53
N ASP A 339 26.17 -5.34 -18.60
CA ASP A 339 27.10 -4.56 -17.79
C ASP A 339 26.82 -4.69 -16.29
N ALA A 340 27.85 -4.63 -15.46
CA ALA A 340 27.73 -4.71 -14.02
C ALA A 340 26.78 -3.66 -13.41
N ALA A 341 26.78 -2.45 -13.95
CA ALA A 341 25.91 -1.37 -13.52
C ALA A 341 24.42 -1.62 -13.84
N ASP A 342 24.14 -2.38 -14.91
CA ASP A 342 22.78 -2.67 -15.36
C ASP A 342 22.21 -3.94 -14.70
N ARG A 343 23.05 -4.87 -14.19
CA ARG A 343 22.60 -6.17 -13.64
C ARG A 343 21.58 -6.06 -12.51
N ALA A 344 21.74 -5.07 -11.62
CA ALA A 344 20.79 -4.85 -10.52
C ALA A 344 19.44 -4.30 -11.01
N ARG A 345 19.39 -3.77 -12.23
CA ARG A 345 18.24 -3.04 -12.76
C ARG A 345 17.49 -3.78 -13.86
N VAL A 346 18.00 -4.91 -14.35
CA VAL A 346 17.37 -5.63 -15.47
C VAL A 346 15.98 -6.16 -15.17
N PHE A 347 15.59 -6.26 -13.90
CA PHE A 347 14.27 -6.66 -13.44
C PHE A 347 13.33 -5.47 -13.21
N GLU A 348 13.82 -4.22 -13.26
CA GLU A 348 12.97 -3.03 -13.17
C GLU A 348 12.04 -2.94 -14.39
N GLU A 349 10.79 -2.54 -14.19
CA GLU A 349 9.82 -2.31 -15.26
C GLU A 349 10.34 -1.23 -16.23
N PHE A 350 10.18 -1.47 -17.53
CA PHE A 350 10.63 -0.59 -18.63
C PHE A 350 12.12 -0.33 -18.69
N PHE A 351 12.92 -1.01 -17.88
CA PHE A 351 14.37 -0.86 -17.94
C PHE A 351 14.96 -1.45 -19.21
N ARG A 352 15.82 -0.68 -19.85
CA ARG A 352 16.62 -1.11 -21.01
C ARG A 352 18.01 -0.52 -20.90
N SER A 353 19.04 -1.35 -21.06
CA SER A 353 20.41 -0.89 -21.10
C SER A 353 20.61 0.17 -22.19
N ARG A 354 21.41 1.18 -21.90
CA ARG A 354 21.78 2.24 -22.86
C ARG A 354 22.80 1.78 -23.92
N ALA A 355 23.32 0.57 -23.80
CA ALA A 355 24.25 0.01 -24.77
C ALA A 355 23.65 -0.01 -26.20
N GLY A 356 24.41 0.43 -27.18
CA GLY A 356 23.92 0.58 -28.55
C GLY A 356 23.43 -0.73 -29.18
N ALA A 357 23.98 -1.88 -28.76
CA ALA A 357 23.55 -3.21 -29.20
C ALA A 357 22.13 -3.58 -28.67
N VAL A 358 21.80 -3.17 -27.45
CA VAL A 358 20.46 -3.40 -26.85
C VAL A 358 19.42 -2.49 -27.50
N ARG A 359 19.77 -1.24 -27.80
CA ARG A 359 18.83 -0.27 -28.40
C ARG A 359 18.33 -0.68 -29.78
N ARG A 360 19.13 -1.41 -30.56
CA ARG A 360 18.75 -1.92 -31.88
C ARG A 360 17.84 -3.14 -31.84
N ARG A 361 17.68 -3.80 -30.70
CA ARG A 361 16.83 -5.00 -30.54
C ARG A 361 15.45 -4.60 -29.95
N ALA A 362 14.35 -5.03 -30.55
CA ALA A 362 13.01 -4.64 -30.14
C ALA A 362 12.65 -5.18 -28.73
N GLY A 363 11.85 -4.45 -27.96
CA GLY A 363 11.30 -4.90 -26.67
C GLY A 363 10.97 -3.74 -25.74
N ALA A 364 9.95 -3.91 -24.89
CA ALA A 364 9.47 -2.90 -23.95
C ALA A 364 10.24 -2.84 -22.63
N GLY A 365 11.05 -3.87 -22.30
CA GLY A 365 11.73 -3.95 -21.00
C GLY A 365 10.81 -4.46 -19.88
N LEU A 366 9.77 -5.22 -20.20
CA LEU A 366 8.81 -5.76 -19.23
C LEU A 366 9.01 -7.25 -18.93
N GLY A 367 9.59 -8.01 -19.86
CA GLY A 367 9.68 -9.47 -19.75
C GLY A 367 10.41 -9.98 -18.51
N LEU A 368 11.54 -9.35 -18.11
CA LEU A 368 12.26 -9.75 -16.89
C LEU A 368 11.55 -9.31 -15.60
N ALA A 369 10.86 -8.18 -15.60
CA ALA A 369 10.00 -7.77 -14.49
C ALA A 369 8.83 -8.77 -14.28
N ILE A 370 8.27 -9.30 -15.38
CA ILE A 370 7.26 -10.38 -15.32
C ILE A 370 7.87 -11.64 -14.71
N VAL A 371 9.09 -12.03 -15.11
CA VAL A 371 9.79 -13.19 -14.54
C VAL A 371 9.95 -13.03 -13.03
N GLU A 372 10.49 -11.89 -12.58
CA GLU A 372 10.68 -11.61 -11.14
C GLU A 372 9.37 -11.69 -10.38
N ARG A 373 8.29 -11.10 -10.94
CA ARG A 373 6.97 -11.11 -10.30
C ARG A 373 6.36 -12.50 -10.19
N ILE A 374 6.46 -13.31 -11.27
CA ILE A 374 6.01 -14.71 -11.25
C ILE A 374 6.79 -15.51 -10.21
N VAL A 375 8.12 -15.38 -10.21
CA VAL A 375 9.00 -16.10 -9.27
C VAL A 375 8.67 -15.73 -7.82
N ALA A 376 8.49 -14.43 -7.53
CA ALA A 376 8.11 -13.95 -6.21
C ALA A 376 6.74 -14.49 -5.75
N LEU A 377 5.74 -14.53 -6.64
CA LEU A 377 4.41 -15.09 -6.34
C LEU A 377 4.45 -16.59 -6.02
N HIS A 378 5.42 -17.32 -6.61
CA HIS A 378 5.65 -18.74 -6.34
C HIS A 378 6.62 -18.97 -5.17
N GLY A 379 7.04 -17.90 -4.45
CA GLY A 379 7.94 -17.99 -3.29
C GLY A 379 9.37 -18.37 -3.63
N GLY A 380 9.77 -18.17 -4.89
CA GLY A 380 11.09 -18.45 -5.41
C GLY A 380 12.03 -17.24 -5.40
N SER A 381 13.18 -17.42 -6.05
CA SER A 381 14.17 -16.37 -6.30
C SER A 381 14.72 -16.44 -7.73
N VAL A 382 15.08 -15.28 -8.29
CA VAL A 382 15.77 -15.18 -9.60
C VAL A 382 17.06 -14.41 -9.45
N ARG A 383 18.10 -14.84 -10.15
CA ARG A 383 19.39 -14.16 -10.22
C ARG A 383 19.94 -14.17 -11.62
N VAL A 384 20.87 -13.25 -11.92
CA VAL A 384 21.56 -13.16 -13.19
C VAL A 384 23.06 -13.05 -12.99
N GLU A 385 23.79 -13.87 -13.71
CA GLU A 385 25.25 -13.80 -13.86
C GLU A 385 25.56 -13.45 -15.31
N SER A 386 26.32 -12.39 -15.54
CA SER A 386 26.59 -11.90 -16.89
C SER A 386 27.80 -10.97 -16.91
N ALA A 387 28.53 -10.97 -18.02
CA ALA A 387 29.56 -9.99 -18.32
C ALA A 387 29.47 -9.59 -19.80
N PRO A 388 29.84 -8.34 -20.16
CA PRO A 388 29.79 -7.89 -21.54
C PRO A 388 30.62 -8.80 -22.50
N GLY A 389 29.96 -9.33 -23.53
CA GLY A 389 30.56 -10.23 -24.52
C GLY A 389 30.67 -11.69 -24.07
N GLU A 390 30.32 -12.04 -22.85
CA GLU A 390 30.38 -13.43 -22.33
C GLU A 390 29.00 -14.11 -22.25
N GLY A 391 27.92 -13.38 -22.61
CA GLY A 391 26.58 -13.84 -22.50
C GLY A 391 25.97 -13.64 -21.10
N SER A 392 24.82 -14.28 -20.85
CA SER A 392 24.09 -14.17 -19.58
C SER A 392 23.57 -15.54 -19.13
N THR A 393 23.54 -15.73 -17.83
CA THR A 393 22.92 -16.89 -17.21
C THR A 393 21.86 -16.41 -16.19
N PHE A 394 20.61 -16.70 -16.48
CA PHE A 394 19.51 -16.47 -15.56
C PHE A 394 19.20 -17.76 -14.83
N THR A 395 19.18 -17.71 -13.49
CA THR A 395 18.87 -18.84 -12.64
C THR A 395 17.64 -18.52 -11.82
N VAL A 396 16.60 -19.36 -11.93
CA VAL A 396 15.37 -19.31 -11.14
C VAL A 396 15.35 -20.52 -10.21
N GLU A 397 15.08 -20.28 -8.94
CA GLU A 397 14.85 -21.31 -7.94
C GLU A 397 13.40 -21.21 -7.45
N LEU A 398 12.64 -22.30 -7.65
CA LEU A 398 11.25 -22.41 -7.18
C LEU A 398 11.16 -23.47 -6.10
N PRO A 399 10.46 -23.22 -4.98
CA PRO A 399 10.20 -24.24 -3.96
C PRO A 399 9.28 -25.33 -4.52
N ALA A 400 9.32 -26.55 -3.94
CA ALA A 400 8.42 -27.64 -4.30
C ALA A 400 6.95 -27.29 -4.02
N ASP A 401 6.73 -26.57 -2.91
CA ASP A 401 5.42 -26.09 -2.48
C ASP A 401 5.38 -24.57 -2.46
N VAL A 402 4.29 -23.98 -2.94
CA VAL A 402 4.08 -22.52 -2.83
C VAL A 402 3.78 -22.17 -1.37
N PRO A 403 4.49 -21.22 -0.75
CA PRO A 403 4.15 -20.73 0.58
C PRO A 403 2.71 -20.20 0.60
N ARG A 404 1.89 -20.70 1.52
CA ARG A 404 0.52 -20.18 1.70
C ARG A 404 0.61 -18.74 2.20
N SER A 405 0.00 -17.82 1.47
CA SER A 405 -0.17 -16.44 1.96
C SER A 405 -0.86 -16.45 3.34
N PRO A 406 -0.40 -15.65 4.32
CA PRO A 406 -0.95 -15.63 5.69
C PRO A 406 -2.32 -14.96 5.81
N GLY A 407 -3.26 -15.18 4.87
CA GLY A 407 -4.58 -14.55 4.83
C GLY A 407 -5.74 -15.44 4.37
N GLY A 408 -5.51 -16.70 4.05
CA GLY A 408 -6.56 -17.64 3.61
C GLY A 408 -7.34 -18.24 4.77
N ASN A 409 -8.54 -17.77 4.99
CA ASN A 409 -9.54 -18.21 5.97
C ASN A 409 -9.74 -19.73 5.94
N ARG A 410 -9.56 -20.36 7.09
CA ARG A 410 -9.96 -21.76 7.32
C ARG A 410 -11.49 -21.82 7.38
N ASN A 411 -12.14 -22.05 6.25
CA ASN A 411 -13.52 -22.52 6.25
C ASN A 411 -13.69 -23.52 5.11
N ALA A 412 -13.41 -24.79 5.39
CA ALA A 412 -13.95 -25.91 4.65
C ALA A 412 -13.94 -27.12 5.58
N GLY A 413 -15.11 -27.56 6.00
CA GLY A 413 -15.38 -28.96 6.34
C GLY A 413 -15.65 -29.27 7.79
N SER A 414 -16.91 -29.22 8.19
CA SER A 414 -17.60 -30.31 8.90
C SER A 414 -19.03 -30.33 8.45
#